data_2d60c0023325cf97e4bf71bb9c2e91e3
#
_entry.id   2d60c0023325cf97e4bf71bb9c2e91e3
#
_cell.length_a   1.000
_cell.length_b   1.000
_cell.length_c   1.000
_cell.angle_alpha   90.00
_cell.angle_beta   90.00
_cell.angle_gamma   90.00
#
_symmetry.space_group_name_H-M   'P 1'
#
loop_
_entity.id
_entity.type
_entity.pdbx_description
1 polymer ?
#
loop_
_entity_poly.entity_id
_entity_poly.type
_entity_poly.pdbx_seq_one_letter_code
_entity_poly.pdbx_strand_id
1 'polypeptide(L)'
;MEEDKFNFLTEQFDDIKILRYQVPAFGQLPLREKIFVYYLSQAALAGRDILWDQNNRYNLRIRKILERIVREYPGDRNTDEFGRFLIYTKKVFFANGIHHHYSMDKFIPGFSKTYFQELLASIGIPEVFPELERVMFDSGYMAKRVVLDEGKDLIRASANNYYMNVTQREVEEFYRTSGEEDSCPVSRGLNSTLVKEEGVIREAVWKIGGKYGQELARIVAWLEKAIPYAYNEQQQKVIRLLIDYYKTGDLKLFDRYSIEWLKEDQAPVDFINGFIEVYGDPLAYKASWESVVEIVDQEAGERTRKLAGEALWFEQHAPIREEFKKQEVKGITARVMQVAMLGGDCHPATPIGINLPNAEWIRERYGSKSVTLDNITYAYDMAAKSSGMIDEFAGSDEEIRLAREWGTIGSNVHTDLHECLGHGSGKMLPGVTTEALRNYYSTIEEARADLFALYYIMDPKLVELGIIPS
;
A
#
# COMPACT_ATOMS: atom_id res chain seq x y z
N MET A 1 18.59 -31.03 -16.67
CA MET A 1 18.39 -30.27 -15.42
C MET A 1 16.95 -29.84 -15.44
N GLU A 2 16.12 -30.35 -14.54
CA GLU A 2 14.79 -29.79 -14.34
C GLU A 2 14.99 -28.36 -13.90
N GLU A 3 14.45 -27.40 -14.67
CA GLU A 3 14.33 -26.02 -14.22
C GLU A 3 13.52 -26.05 -12.93
N ASP A 4 14.13 -25.63 -11.85
CA ASP A 4 13.48 -25.48 -10.54
C ASP A 4 12.37 -24.44 -10.72
N LYS A 5 11.15 -24.92 -11.03
CA LYS A 5 10.02 -24.04 -11.32
C LYS A 5 9.72 -23.24 -10.06
N PHE A 6 9.91 -21.94 -10.12
CA PHE A 6 9.61 -21.04 -9.01
C PHE A 6 8.15 -21.20 -8.57
N ASN A 7 7.95 -21.52 -7.30
CA ASN A 7 6.62 -21.69 -6.73
C ASN A 7 6.07 -20.33 -6.26
N PHE A 8 5.14 -19.78 -7.03
CA PHE A 8 4.49 -18.49 -6.69
C PHE A 8 3.51 -18.64 -5.52
N LEU A 9 2.73 -19.71 -5.45
CA LEU A 9 1.83 -19.99 -4.34
C LEU A 9 2.53 -20.93 -3.34
N THR A 10 2.94 -20.40 -2.19
CA THR A 10 3.70 -21.18 -1.20
C THR A 10 2.83 -21.86 -0.16
N GLU A 11 1.76 -21.21 0.25
CA GLU A 11 0.87 -21.72 1.29
C GLU A 11 -0.54 -21.12 1.13
N GLN A 12 -1.52 -21.91 1.53
CA GLN A 12 -2.89 -21.42 1.76
C GLN A 12 -3.34 -21.88 3.14
N PHE A 13 -3.91 -20.99 3.91
CA PHE A 13 -4.56 -21.29 5.19
C PHE A 13 -5.85 -20.48 5.29
N ASP A 14 -6.97 -21.19 5.56
CA ASP A 14 -8.31 -20.61 5.51
C ASP A 14 -8.54 -19.88 4.17
N ASP A 15 -8.93 -18.64 4.16
CA ASP A 15 -9.19 -17.78 3.00
C ASP A 15 -7.95 -16.97 2.50
N ILE A 16 -6.78 -17.16 3.11
CA ILE A 16 -5.56 -16.43 2.78
C ILE A 16 -4.59 -17.30 1.98
N LYS A 17 -4.12 -16.78 0.84
CA LYS A 17 -3.06 -17.36 0.01
C LYS A 17 -1.78 -16.55 0.14
N ILE A 18 -0.65 -17.22 0.38
CA ILE A 18 0.68 -16.59 0.44
C ILE A 18 1.35 -16.71 -0.92
N LEU A 19 1.49 -15.59 -1.59
CA LEU A 19 2.22 -15.49 -2.86
C LEU A 19 3.66 -15.01 -2.62
N ARG A 20 4.58 -15.54 -3.43
CA ARG A 20 5.94 -15.01 -3.57
C ARG A 20 6.07 -14.38 -4.94
N TYR A 21 6.98 -13.44 -5.06
CA TYR A 21 7.34 -12.82 -6.32
C TYR A 21 8.85 -12.87 -6.55
N GLN A 22 9.26 -12.86 -7.80
CA GLN A 22 10.65 -12.78 -8.21
C GLN A 22 11.04 -11.32 -8.45
N VAL A 23 12.33 -11.02 -8.36
CA VAL A 23 12.89 -9.68 -8.60
C VAL A 23 14.07 -9.80 -9.56
N PRO A 24 13.85 -10.15 -10.84
CA PRO A 24 14.93 -10.34 -11.83
C PRO A 24 15.84 -9.14 -11.97
N ALA A 25 15.29 -7.92 -11.94
CA ALA A 25 16.04 -6.68 -12.04
C ALA A 25 17.11 -6.53 -10.94
N PHE A 26 16.90 -7.09 -9.74
CA PHE A 26 17.90 -7.07 -8.68
C PHE A 26 19.20 -7.76 -9.09
N GLY A 27 19.11 -8.86 -9.86
CA GLY A 27 20.28 -9.58 -10.37
C GLY A 27 21.18 -8.71 -11.22
N GLN A 28 20.60 -7.78 -11.99
CA GLN A 28 21.27 -6.91 -12.95
C GLN A 28 21.94 -5.69 -12.31
N LEU A 29 21.55 -5.31 -11.09
CA LEU A 29 22.09 -4.14 -10.39
C LEU A 29 23.58 -4.33 -10.07
N PRO A 30 24.42 -3.27 -10.21
CA PRO A 30 25.76 -3.25 -9.64
C PRO A 30 25.73 -3.35 -8.10
N LEU A 31 26.86 -3.76 -7.53
CA LEU A 31 26.97 -4.01 -6.08
C LEU A 31 26.54 -2.77 -5.23
N ARG A 32 26.88 -1.56 -5.68
CA ARG A 32 26.53 -0.31 -5.00
C ARG A 32 25.02 -0.18 -4.81
N GLU A 33 24.24 -0.40 -5.86
CA GLU A 33 22.78 -0.31 -5.83
C GLU A 33 22.15 -1.49 -5.07
N LYS A 34 22.72 -2.69 -5.12
CA LYS A 34 22.32 -3.82 -4.28
C LYS A 34 22.45 -3.50 -2.78
N ILE A 35 23.54 -2.82 -2.39
CA ILE A 35 23.74 -2.35 -1.01
C ILE A 35 22.71 -1.26 -0.66
N PHE A 36 22.38 -0.38 -1.60
CA PHE A 36 21.34 0.63 -1.41
C PHE A 36 19.97 -0.01 -1.15
N VAL A 37 19.54 -0.95 -2.00
CA VAL A 37 18.31 -1.76 -1.79
C VAL A 37 18.32 -2.42 -0.41
N TYR A 38 19.45 -3.01 0.01
CA TYR A 38 19.57 -3.63 1.33
C TYR A 38 19.28 -2.63 2.46
N TYR A 39 19.91 -1.45 2.45
CA TYR A 39 19.70 -0.46 3.51
C TYR A 39 18.27 0.08 3.54
N LEU A 40 17.67 0.33 2.38
CA LEU A 40 16.27 0.75 2.28
C LEU A 40 15.33 -0.35 2.79
N SER A 41 15.60 -1.62 2.47
CA SER A 41 14.82 -2.76 2.96
C SER A 41 14.93 -2.91 4.48
N GLN A 42 16.12 -2.64 5.08
CA GLN A 42 16.27 -2.63 6.52
C GLN A 42 15.50 -1.47 7.18
N ALA A 43 15.43 -0.30 6.53
CA ALA A 43 14.58 0.80 6.96
C ALA A 43 13.09 0.43 6.94
N ALA A 44 12.64 -0.26 5.88
CA ALA A 44 11.27 -0.78 5.77
C ALA A 44 10.94 -1.77 6.90
N LEU A 45 11.84 -2.72 7.18
CA LEU A 45 11.65 -3.68 8.28
C LEU A 45 11.61 -3.01 9.66
N ALA A 46 12.37 -1.93 9.86
CA ALA A 46 12.43 -1.23 11.14
C ALA A 46 11.11 -0.55 11.51
N GLY A 47 10.28 -0.17 10.52
CA GLY A 47 9.00 0.52 10.73
C GLY A 47 7.78 -0.38 10.90
N ARG A 48 7.89 -1.69 10.66
CA ARG A 48 6.71 -2.60 10.64
C ARG A 48 5.84 -2.53 11.89
N ASP A 49 6.43 -2.32 13.07
CA ASP A 49 5.70 -2.30 14.34
C ASP A 49 4.79 -1.07 14.46
N ILE A 50 5.05 0.00 13.70
CA ILE A 50 4.22 1.21 13.64
C ILE A 50 2.82 0.84 13.15
N LEU A 51 2.70 0.13 12.03
CA LEU A 51 1.39 -0.25 11.49
C LEU A 51 0.63 -1.19 12.42
N TRP A 52 1.31 -2.12 13.09
CA TRP A 52 0.68 -2.99 14.07
C TRP A 52 -0.04 -2.20 15.17
N ASP A 53 0.60 -1.16 15.69
CA ASP A 53 0.00 -0.27 16.70
C ASP A 53 -1.09 0.63 16.11
N GLN A 54 -0.90 1.15 14.88
CA GLN A 54 -1.91 1.96 14.18
C GLN A 54 -3.20 1.16 13.94
N ASN A 55 -3.08 -0.10 13.55
CA ASN A 55 -4.24 -0.97 13.29
C ASN A 55 -5.05 -1.28 14.55
N ASN A 56 -4.40 -1.49 15.70
CA ASN A 56 -5.04 -1.62 17.00
C ASN A 56 -4.02 -1.57 18.14
N ARG A 57 -4.31 -0.85 19.21
CA ARG A 57 -3.42 -0.67 20.37
C ARG A 57 -2.99 -1.96 21.09
N TYR A 58 -3.69 -3.06 20.88
CA TYR A 58 -3.38 -4.36 21.49
C TYR A 58 -2.58 -5.29 20.59
N ASN A 59 -2.46 -4.98 19.30
CA ASN A 59 -1.88 -5.87 18.30
C ASN A 59 -0.44 -6.29 18.62
N LEU A 60 0.44 -5.34 19.00
CA LEU A 60 1.83 -5.66 19.34
C LEU A 60 1.93 -6.61 20.55
N ARG A 61 1.03 -6.45 21.50
CA ARG A 61 0.98 -7.29 22.69
C ARG A 61 0.46 -8.69 22.35
N ILE A 62 -0.60 -8.77 21.56
CA ILE A 62 -1.14 -10.04 21.06
C ILE A 62 -0.06 -10.77 20.25
N ARG A 63 0.59 -10.09 19.30
CA ARG A 63 1.68 -10.67 18.50
C ARG A 63 2.76 -11.32 19.38
N LYS A 64 3.27 -10.60 20.37
CA LYS A 64 4.33 -11.10 21.27
C LYS A 64 3.90 -12.35 22.02
N ILE A 65 2.64 -12.42 22.43
CA ILE A 65 2.08 -13.61 23.12
C ILE A 65 1.98 -14.79 22.14
N LEU A 66 1.42 -14.56 20.96
CA LEU A 66 1.30 -15.60 19.93
C LEU A 66 2.69 -16.12 19.50
N GLU A 67 3.66 -15.24 19.29
CA GLU A 67 5.06 -15.61 18.99
C GLU A 67 5.67 -16.48 20.09
N ARG A 68 5.45 -16.14 21.35
CA ARG A 68 5.95 -16.94 22.48
C ARG A 68 5.31 -18.32 22.54
N ILE A 69 3.99 -18.42 22.37
CA ILE A 69 3.31 -19.71 22.33
C ILE A 69 3.88 -20.57 21.20
N VAL A 70 3.98 -20.03 19.98
CA VAL A 70 4.52 -20.78 18.83
C VAL A 70 5.94 -21.30 19.10
N ARG A 71 6.80 -20.53 19.79
CA ARG A 71 8.19 -20.92 20.07
C ARG A 71 8.31 -21.87 21.27
N GLU A 72 7.56 -21.63 22.33
CA GLU A 72 7.82 -22.16 23.66
C GLU A 72 6.83 -23.26 24.07
N TYR A 73 5.70 -23.44 23.38
CA TYR A 73 4.68 -24.46 23.75
C TYR A 73 5.29 -25.87 23.73
N PRO A 74 5.32 -26.57 24.89
CA PRO A 74 5.97 -27.87 25.00
C PRO A 74 5.03 -29.06 24.70
N GLY A 75 3.70 -28.81 24.55
CA GLY A 75 2.70 -29.86 24.38
C GLY A 75 2.58 -30.38 22.94
N ASP A 76 1.58 -31.25 22.72
CA ASP A 76 1.31 -31.84 21.41
C ASP A 76 0.78 -30.79 20.42
N ARG A 77 1.52 -30.59 19.34
CA ARG A 77 1.22 -29.63 18.28
C ARG A 77 0.35 -30.20 17.14
N ASN A 78 0.01 -31.49 17.21
CA ASN A 78 -0.81 -32.17 16.20
C ASN A 78 -2.30 -32.22 16.57
N THR A 79 -2.70 -31.58 17.67
CA THR A 79 -4.09 -31.49 18.07
C THR A 79 -4.89 -30.51 17.22
N ASP A 80 -6.19 -30.76 17.03
CA ASP A 80 -7.09 -29.87 16.29
C ASP A 80 -7.11 -28.44 16.88
N GLU A 81 -7.10 -28.31 18.20
CA GLU A 81 -7.09 -27.02 18.89
C GLU A 81 -5.80 -26.25 18.59
N PHE A 82 -4.63 -26.91 18.59
CA PHE A 82 -3.38 -26.26 18.22
C PHE A 82 -3.33 -25.90 16.73
N GLY A 83 -3.90 -26.73 15.86
CA GLY A 83 -4.06 -26.41 14.43
C GLY A 83 -4.88 -25.12 14.21
N ARG A 84 -6.02 -24.99 14.91
CA ARG A 84 -6.85 -23.76 14.86
C ARG A 84 -6.14 -22.55 15.46
N PHE A 85 -5.35 -22.74 16.52
CA PHE A 85 -4.51 -21.71 17.09
C PHE A 85 -3.45 -21.20 16.07
N LEU A 86 -2.82 -22.12 15.34
CA LEU A 86 -1.84 -21.75 14.30
C LEU A 86 -2.48 -20.98 13.13
N ILE A 87 -3.67 -21.39 12.68
CA ILE A 87 -4.43 -20.68 11.64
C ILE A 87 -4.72 -19.25 12.09
N TYR A 88 -5.26 -19.06 13.29
CA TYR A 88 -5.50 -17.73 13.85
C TYR A 88 -4.22 -16.90 13.93
N THR A 89 -3.13 -17.49 14.43
CA THR A 89 -1.83 -16.83 14.55
C THR A 89 -1.30 -16.39 13.19
N LYS A 90 -1.40 -17.25 12.17
CA LYS A 90 -1.01 -16.91 10.78
C LYS A 90 -1.85 -15.77 10.22
N LYS A 91 -3.18 -15.79 10.43
CA LYS A 91 -4.08 -14.68 10.01
C LYS A 91 -3.68 -13.36 10.65
N VAL A 92 -3.42 -13.35 11.96
CA VAL A 92 -2.99 -12.17 12.70
C VAL A 92 -1.63 -11.67 12.21
N PHE A 93 -0.67 -12.57 11.96
CA PHE A 93 0.65 -12.19 11.47
C PHE A 93 0.59 -11.63 10.06
N PHE A 94 -0.19 -12.25 9.19
CA PHE A 94 -0.35 -11.81 7.80
C PHE A 94 -1.02 -10.44 7.71
N ALA A 95 -2.09 -10.23 8.47
CA ALA A 95 -2.88 -9.00 8.41
C ALA A 95 -2.31 -7.81 9.23
N ASN A 96 -1.12 -7.95 9.82
CA ASN A 96 -0.56 -6.95 10.76
C ASN A 96 -1.52 -6.60 11.91
N GLY A 97 -2.24 -7.60 12.44
CA GLY A 97 -3.15 -7.43 13.55
C GLY A 97 -4.37 -8.35 13.51
N ILE A 98 -5.27 -8.12 14.46
CA ILE A 98 -6.45 -8.97 14.69
C ILE A 98 -7.61 -8.73 13.71
N HIS A 99 -7.47 -7.84 12.75
CA HIS A 99 -8.50 -7.54 11.77
C HIS A 99 -8.03 -7.93 10.36
N HIS A 100 -8.94 -8.44 9.57
CA HIS A 100 -8.67 -8.79 8.17
C HIS A 100 -8.24 -7.55 7.39
N HIS A 101 -7.24 -7.69 6.52
CA HIS A 101 -6.61 -6.57 5.83
C HIS A 101 -7.52 -5.87 4.80
N TYR A 102 -8.50 -6.59 4.21
CA TYR A 102 -9.48 -5.99 3.28
C TYR A 102 -10.83 -5.72 3.94
N SER A 103 -11.51 -6.73 4.48
CA SER A 103 -12.85 -6.55 5.07
C SER A 103 -12.82 -5.71 6.34
N MET A 104 -11.64 -5.61 6.97
CA MET A 104 -11.42 -4.93 8.26
C MET A 104 -12.16 -5.54 9.43
N ASP A 105 -12.81 -6.68 9.25
CA ASP A 105 -13.51 -7.41 10.29
C ASP A 105 -12.53 -8.17 11.19
N LYS A 106 -12.89 -8.30 12.46
CA LYS A 106 -12.05 -9.00 13.42
C LYS A 106 -12.01 -10.49 13.18
N PHE A 107 -10.81 -11.08 13.20
CA PHE A 107 -10.63 -12.52 13.26
C PHE A 107 -11.09 -13.06 14.60
N ILE A 108 -12.00 -14.02 14.58
CA ILE A 108 -12.42 -14.74 15.79
C ILE A 108 -11.60 -16.02 15.90
N PRO A 109 -10.96 -16.30 17.07
CA PRO A 109 -10.22 -17.52 17.28
C PRO A 109 -11.11 -18.77 17.06
N GLY A 110 -10.60 -19.74 16.28
CA GLY A 110 -11.26 -21.02 16.08
C GLY A 110 -11.04 -22.03 17.21
N PHE A 111 -10.29 -21.65 18.24
CA PHE A 111 -9.98 -22.42 19.45
C PHE A 111 -10.65 -21.80 20.68
N SER A 112 -10.81 -22.58 21.75
CA SER A 112 -11.53 -22.13 22.94
C SER A 112 -10.70 -21.18 23.81
N LYS A 113 -11.38 -20.32 24.56
CA LYS A 113 -10.73 -19.44 25.56
C LYS A 113 -10.01 -20.26 26.63
N THR A 114 -10.59 -21.40 27.05
CA THR A 114 -9.97 -22.32 28.03
C THR A 114 -8.65 -22.86 27.48
N TYR A 115 -8.64 -23.30 26.22
CA TYR A 115 -7.42 -23.77 25.58
C TYR A 115 -6.34 -22.68 25.49
N PHE A 116 -6.74 -21.44 25.20
CA PHE A 116 -5.81 -20.31 25.20
C PHE A 116 -5.15 -20.10 26.57
N GLN A 117 -5.93 -20.22 27.65
CA GLN A 117 -5.41 -20.13 29.02
C GLN A 117 -4.44 -21.29 29.35
N GLU A 118 -4.71 -22.50 28.86
CA GLU A 118 -3.80 -23.64 28.98
C GLU A 118 -2.49 -23.40 28.24
N LEU A 119 -2.53 -22.85 27.01
CA LEU A 119 -1.35 -22.48 26.26
C LEU A 119 -0.50 -21.44 27.00
N LEU A 120 -1.13 -20.41 27.56
CA LEU A 120 -0.45 -19.38 28.35
C LEU A 120 0.20 -19.95 29.61
N ALA A 121 -0.52 -20.76 30.35
CA ALA A 121 0.01 -21.40 31.57
C ALA A 121 1.24 -22.29 31.26
N SER A 122 1.19 -23.01 30.12
CA SER A 122 2.28 -23.92 29.70
C SER A 122 3.60 -23.21 29.41
N ILE A 123 3.55 -21.91 29.06
CA ILE A 123 4.73 -21.06 28.80
C ILE A 123 5.02 -20.07 29.94
N GLY A 124 4.44 -20.28 31.11
CA GLY A 124 4.67 -19.49 32.30
C GLY A 124 4.04 -18.08 32.29
N ILE A 125 2.96 -17.88 31.52
CA ILE A 125 2.14 -16.68 31.57
C ILE A 125 0.84 -17.06 32.33
N PRO A 126 0.71 -16.79 33.62
CA PRO A 126 -0.41 -17.29 34.41
C PRO A 126 -1.74 -16.58 34.09
N GLU A 127 -1.67 -15.33 33.69
CA GLU A 127 -2.84 -14.53 33.31
C GLU A 127 -2.48 -13.51 32.25
N VAL A 128 -3.38 -13.32 31.26
CA VAL A 128 -3.44 -12.11 30.46
C VAL A 128 -4.46 -11.16 31.04
N PHE A 129 -4.29 -9.87 30.81
CA PHE A 129 -5.30 -8.89 31.22
C PHE A 129 -6.67 -9.29 30.66
N PRO A 130 -7.74 -9.27 31.47
CA PRO A 130 -9.09 -9.64 31.03
C PRO A 130 -9.54 -8.91 29.76
N GLU A 131 -9.05 -7.69 29.55
CA GLU A 131 -9.33 -6.90 28.36
C GLU A 131 -8.70 -7.51 27.08
N LEU A 132 -7.54 -8.16 27.17
CA LEU A 132 -6.90 -8.80 26.02
C LEU A 132 -7.70 -10.03 25.56
N GLU A 133 -8.23 -10.82 26.50
CA GLU A 133 -9.14 -11.91 26.20
C GLU A 133 -10.43 -11.39 25.56
N ARG A 134 -10.98 -10.30 26.07
CA ARG A 134 -12.16 -9.66 25.48
C ARG A 134 -11.88 -9.20 24.05
N VAL A 135 -10.74 -8.56 23.80
CA VAL A 135 -10.32 -8.09 22.46
C VAL A 135 -10.24 -9.27 21.48
N MET A 136 -9.73 -10.43 21.91
CA MET A 136 -9.58 -11.60 21.04
C MET A 136 -10.89 -12.37 20.84
N PHE A 137 -11.68 -12.61 21.90
CA PHE A 137 -12.78 -13.57 21.88
C PHE A 137 -14.20 -12.95 21.85
N ASP A 138 -14.40 -11.68 22.24
CA ASP A 138 -15.72 -11.03 22.16
C ASP A 138 -15.92 -10.45 20.75
N SER A 139 -16.76 -11.09 19.94
CA SER A 139 -17.02 -10.70 18.56
C SER A 139 -17.61 -9.29 18.40
N GLY A 140 -18.31 -8.76 19.41
CA GLY A 140 -18.91 -7.44 19.40
C GLY A 140 -17.97 -6.32 19.86
N TYR A 141 -16.86 -6.66 20.53
CA TYR A 141 -15.92 -5.66 21.03
C TYR A 141 -14.79 -5.40 20.04
N MET A 142 -14.58 -4.17 19.62
CA MET A 142 -13.60 -3.80 18.56
C MET A 142 -13.80 -4.65 17.27
N ALA A 143 -15.05 -4.83 16.87
CA ALA A 143 -15.44 -5.75 15.83
C ALA A 143 -14.84 -5.41 14.45
N LYS A 144 -14.58 -4.14 14.17
CA LYS A 144 -14.10 -3.67 12.87
C LYS A 144 -12.98 -2.63 13.02
N ARG A 145 -11.92 -2.74 12.23
CA ARG A 145 -10.79 -1.79 12.27
C ARG A 145 -11.20 -0.39 11.87
N VAL A 146 -11.97 -0.26 10.78
CA VAL A 146 -12.52 1.00 10.27
C VAL A 146 -14.01 0.84 10.03
N VAL A 147 -14.81 1.69 10.64
CA VAL A 147 -16.28 1.74 10.48
C VAL A 147 -16.64 3.00 9.71
N LEU A 148 -17.44 2.84 8.65
CA LEU A 148 -17.92 3.93 7.80
C LEU A 148 -19.46 4.05 7.80
N ASP A 149 -20.14 3.38 8.75
CA ASP A 149 -21.59 3.30 8.82
C ASP A 149 -22.20 4.66 9.21
N GLU A 150 -23.18 5.13 8.43
CA GLU A 150 -23.93 6.34 8.74
C GLU A 150 -24.62 6.27 10.11
N GLY A 151 -24.69 7.39 10.81
CA GLY A 151 -25.34 7.53 12.11
C GLY A 151 -24.54 7.00 13.30
N LYS A 152 -23.35 6.48 13.09
CA LYS A 152 -22.41 6.13 14.17
C LYS A 152 -21.36 7.21 14.38
N ASP A 153 -20.82 7.32 15.60
CA ASP A 153 -19.55 8.01 15.82
C ASP A 153 -18.43 7.12 15.26
N LEU A 154 -17.91 7.47 14.08
CA LEU A 154 -16.95 6.66 13.33
C LEU A 154 -15.66 6.41 14.10
N ILE A 155 -15.24 7.40 14.92
CA ILE A 155 -14.02 7.31 15.73
C ILE A 155 -14.19 6.29 16.87
N ARG A 156 -15.32 6.35 17.58
CA ARG A 156 -15.60 5.43 18.68
C ARG A 156 -15.94 4.02 18.24
N ALA A 157 -16.53 3.88 17.05
CA ALA A 157 -16.90 2.61 16.47
C ALA A 157 -15.71 1.86 15.86
N SER A 158 -14.68 2.59 15.39
CA SER A 158 -13.48 2.00 14.78
C SER A 158 -12.48 1.54 15.85
N ALA A 159 -11.83 0.41 15.58
CA ALA A 159 -10.86 -0.20 16.49
C ALA A 159 -9.40 0.24 16.24
N ASN A 160 -9.14 1.08 15.24
CA ASN A 160 -7.82 1.65 14.96
C ASN A 160 -7.32 2.54 16.11
N ASN A 161 -6.03 2.91 16.09
CA ASN A 161 -5.37 3.60 17.21
C ASN A 161 -4.87 5.01 16.83
N TYR A 162 -5.69 5.75 16.07
CA TYR A 162 -5.36 7.11 15.64
C TYR A 162 -5.89 8.20 16.59
N TYR A 163 -6.86 7.84 17.43
CA TYR A 163 -7.59 8.77 18.28
C TYR A 163 -7.66 8.25 19.72
N MET A 164 -7.57 9.16 20.69
CA MET A 164 -7.66 8.81 22.10
C MET A 164 -8.57 9.78 22.84
N ASN A 165 -9.66 9.26 23.43
CA ASN A 165 -10.64 10.00 24.24
C ASN A 165 -11.33 11.14 23.51
N VAL A 166 -11.43 11.11 22.18
CA VAL A 166 -12.15 12.10 21.36
C VAL A 166 -13.34 11.46 20.67
N THR A 167 -14.32 12.29 20.31
CA THR A 167 -15.46 11.95 19.48
C THR A 167 -15.22 12.41 18.05
N GLN A 168 -15.98 11.87 17.09
CA GLN A 168 -15.94 12.31 15.69
C GLN A 168 -16.14 13.84 15.60
N ARG A 169 -17.15 14.37 16.26
CA ARG A 169 -17.45 15.82 16.24
C ARG A 169 -16.27 16.67 16.73
N GLU A 170 -15.60 16.25 17.80
CA GLU A 170 -14.42 16.96 18.33
C GLU A 170 -13.25 16.93 17.35
N VAL A 171 -13.05 15.82 16.62
CA VAL A 171 -12.02 15.71 15.58
C VAL A 171 -12.31 16.67 14.43
N GLU A 172 -13.53 16.62 13.89
CA GLU A 172 -13.96 17.49 12.79
C GLU A 172 -13.86 18.98 13.17
N GLU A 173 -14.24 19.34 14.39
CA GLU A 173 -14.14 20.72 14.88
C GLU A 173 -12.68 21.16 15.03
N PHE A 174 -11.81 20.29 15.58
CA PHE A 174 -10.39 20.59 15.76
C PHE A 174 -9.69 20.90 14.42
N TYR A 175 -9.89 20.06 13.40
CA TYR A 175 -9.25 20.27 12.10
C TYR A 175 -9.88 21.40 11.28
N ARG A 176 -11.18 21.65 11.42
CA ARG A 176 -11.85 22.78 10.76
C ARG A 176 -11.33 24.14 11.27
N THR A 177 -11.20 24.32 12.58
CA THR A 177 -10.78 25.59 13.20
C THR A 177 -9.30 25.89 13.04
N SER A 178 -8.50 24.86 12.70
CA SER A 178 -7.06 25.00 12.51
C SER A 178 -6.66 25.39 11.06
N GLY A 179 -7.62 25.55 10.14
CA GLY A 179 -7.39 25.84 8.73
C GLY A 179 -7.18 27.33 8.47
N GLU A 180 -5.98 27.76 8.06
CA GLU A 180 -5.76 29.03 7.37
C GLU A 180 -5.92 28.81 5.87
N GLU A 181 -6.36 29.83 5.11
CA GLU A 181 -6.31 29.84 3.65
C GLU A 181 -4.84 29.92 3.20
N ASP A 182 -4.20 28.77 3.07
CA ASP A 182 -2.82 28.67 2.53
C ASP A 182 -2.90 28.13 1.11
N SER A 183 -2.14 28.74 0.22
CA SER A 183 -2.00 28.24 -1.16
C SER A 183 -1.21 26.93 -1.24
N CYS A 184 -0.59 26.48 -0.17
CA CYS A 184 0.16 25.23 -0.02
C CYS A 184 -0.22 24.54 1.29
N PRO A 185 -1.48 24.05 1.42
CA PRO A 185 -1.97 23.51 2.67
C PRO A 185 -1.27 22.20 3.01
N VAL A 186 -0.67 22.11 4.18
CA VAL A 186 -0.13 20.85 4.70
C VAL A 186 -1.27 19.89 5.05
N SER A 187 -1.05 18.59 4.86
CA SER A 187 -2.00 17.52 5.22
C SER A 187 -2.06 17.37 6.75
N ARG A 188 -2.80 18.24 7.43
CA ARG A 188 -2.89 18.29 8.90
C ARG A 188 -3.36 16.97 9.47
N GLY A 189 -2.72 16.54 10.55
CA GLY A 189 -3.06 15.29 11.22
C GLY A 189 -2.39 14.05 10.66
N LEU A 190 -1.78 14.14 9.49
CA LEU A 190 -1.24 12.98 8.75
C LEU A 190 -0.34 12.08 9.61
N ASN A 191 0.52 12.68 10.43
CA ASN A 191 1.52 12.00 11.25
C ASN A 191 1.32 12.24 12.75
N SER A 192 0.08 12.17 13.23
CA SER A 192 -0.22 12.40 14.64
C SER A 192 -1.36 11.53 15.17
N THR A 193 -1.36 11.27 16.48
CA THR A 193 -2.54 10.80 17.21
C THR A 193 -3.23 12.02 17.82
N LEU A 194 -4.54 12.17 17.61
CA LEU A 194 -5.31 13.22 18.30
C LEU A 194 -5.76 12.69 19.67
N VAL A 195 -5.36 13.37 20.71
CA VAL A 195 -5.62 12.96 22.10
C VAL A 195 -6.36 14.06 22.86
N LYS A 196 -7.28 13.62 23.75
CA LYS A 196 -7.92 14.50 24.72
C LYS A 196 -7.50 14.10 26.12
N GLU A 197 -6.79 14.99 26.79
CA GLU A 197 -6.30 14.84 28.17
C GLU A 197 -6.76 16.05 28.99
N GLU A 198 -7.36 15.80 30.14
CA GLU A 198 -7.88 16.87 31.04
C GLU A 198 -8.76 17.90 30.33
N GLY A 199 -9.54 17.48 29.33
CA GLY A 199 -10.41 18.32 28.53
C GLY A 199 -9.73 19.09 27.39
N VAL A 200 -8.41 19.04 27.26
CA VAL A 200 -7.65 19.68 26.17
C VAL A 200 -7.38 18.69 25.05
N ILE A 201 -7.68 19.10 23.83
CA ILE A 201 -7.40 18.31 22.62
C ILE A 201 -6.11 18.80 21.99
N ARG A 202 -5.20 17.86 21.70
CA ARG A 202 -3.91 18.14 21.08
C ARG A 202 -3.44 17.03 20.16
N GLU A 203 -2.54 17.34 19.26
CA GLU A 203 -1.85 16.36 18.44
C GLU A 203 -0.59 15.82 19.17
N ALA A 204 -0.51 14.50 19.28
CA ALA A 204 0.72 13.78 19.66
C ALA A 204 1.45 13.36 18.37
N VAL A 205 2.36 14.21 17.91
CA VAL A 205 3.06 14.05 16.64
C VAL A 205 3.98 12.82 16.65
N TRP A 206 3.96 12.05 15.58
CA TRP A 206 4.83 10.88 15.37
C TRP A 206 6.18 11.33 14.82
N LYS A 207 7.16 11.29 15.68
CA LYS A 207 8.53 11.73 15.38
C LYS A 207 9.52 11.11 16.36
N ILE A 208 10.82 11.26 16.10
CA ILE A 208 11.85 10.89 17.06
C ILE A 208 11.65 11.71 18.36
N GLY A 209 11.62 11.00 19.48
CA GLY A 209 11.29 11.59 20.79
C GLY A 209 9.79 11.75 21.08
N GLY A 210 8.92 11.39 20.13
CA GLY A 210 7.46 11.29 20.28
C GLY A 210 6.96 9.85 20.19
N LYS A 211 5.68 9.69 19.86
CA LYS A 211 5.11 8.36 19.54
C LYS A 211 5.85 7.78 18.35
N TYR A 212 6.13 6.47 18.37
CA TYR A 212 6.96 5.72 17.41
C TYR A 212 8.44 6.18 17.34
N GLY A 213 8.91 6.95 18.32
CA GLY A 213 10.24 7.54 18.30
C GLY A 213 11.37 6.52 18.20
N GLN A 214 11.24 5.33 18.79
CA GLN A 214 12.24 4.26 18.70
C GLN A 214 12.29 3.62 17.31
N GLU A 215 11.12 3.34 16.72
CA GLU A 215 10.98 2.80 15.37
C GLU A 215 11.55 3.79 14.35
N LEU A 216 11.14 5.05 14.42
CA LEU A 216 11.62 6.13 13.56
C LEU A 216 13.13 6.36 13.69
N ALA A 217 13.70 6.26 14.89
CA ALA A 217 15.14 6.35 15.09
C ALA A 217 15.89 5.19 14.39
N ARG A 218 15.33 3.98 14.42
CA ARG A 218 15.90 2.83 13.69
C ARG A 218 15.81 3.00 12.17
N ILE A 219 14.67 3.50 11.66
CA ILE A 219 14.51 3.82 10.25
C ILE A 219 15.57 4.85 9.82
N VAL A 220 15.70 5.96 10.57
CA VAL A 220 16.68 7.01 10.29
C VAL A 220 18.10 6.47 10.26
N ALA A 221 18.47 5.61 11.22
CA ALA A 221 19.80 5.00 11.25
C ALA A 221 20.13 4.16 10.01
N TRP A 222 19.13 3.50 9.40
CA TRP A 222 19.29 2.78 8.14
C TRP A 222 19.31 3.72 6.93
N LEU A 223 18.47 4.75 6.92
CA LEU A 223 18.47 5.77 5.86
C LEU A 223 19.81 6.54 5.82
N GLU A 224 20.40 6.88 6.98
CA GLU A 224 21.72 7.52 7.05
C GLU A 224 22.82 6.63 6.42
N LYS A 225 22.74 5.30 6.60
CA LYS A 225 23.64 4.35 5.95
C LYS A 225 23.40 4.23 4.44
N ALA A 226 22.18 4.48 3.97
CA ALA A 226 21.83 4.43 2.55
C ALA A 226 22.39 5.63 1.76
N ILE A 227 22.54 6.82 2.37
CA ILE A 227 22.96 8.06 1.70
C ILE A 227 24.21 7.89 0.83
N PRO A 228 25.33 7.26 1.27
CA PRO A 228 26.54 7.12 0.46
C PRO A 228 26.34 6.25 -0.80
N TYR A 229 25.30 5.43 -0.83
CA TYR A 229 24.97 4.51 -1.92
C TYR A 229 23.88 5.03 -2.86
N ALA A 230 23.27 6.17 -2.55
CA ALA A 230 22.30 6.81 -3.41
C ALA A 230 22.91 7.12 -4.79
N TYR A 231 22.08 7.03 -5.83
CA TYR A 231 22.50 7.13 -7.23
C TYR A 231 23.15 8.48 -7.54
N ASN A 232 22.52 9.58 -7.07
CA ASN A 232 22.94 10.94 -7.34
C ASN A 232 22.68 11.88 -6.14
N GLU A 233 23.05 13.15 -6.26
CA GLU A 233 22.84 14.17 -5.22
C GLU A 233 21.36 14.45 -4.95
N GLN A 234 20.50 14.34 -5.98
CA GLN A 234 19.06 14.55 -5.83
C GLN A 234 18.46 13.46 -4.93
N GLN A 235 18.79 12.19 -5.15
CA GLN A 235 18.33 11.10 -4.31
C GLN A 235 18.87 11.21 -2.87
N GLN A 236 20.12 11.66 -2.68
CA GLN A 236 20.66 11.97 -1.35
C GLN A 236 19.85 13.07 -0.65
N LYS A 237 19.44 14.11 -1.39
CA LYS A 237 18.62 15.21 -0.86
C LYS A 237 17.26 14.71 -0.41
N VAL A 238 16.62 13.83 -1.20
CA VAL A 238 15.35 13.18 -0.85
C VAL A 238 15.48 12.43 0.47
N ILE A 239 16.53 11.60 0.63
CA ILE A 239 16.75 10.84 1.87
C ILE A 239 16.95 11.78 3.07
N ARG A 240 17.74 12.84 2.92
CA ARG A 240 17.97 13.81 4.01
C ARG A 240 16.69 14.53 4.45
N LEU A 241 15.83 14.93 3.50
CA LEU A 241 14.53 15.54 3.82
C LEU A 241 13.61 14.58 4.57
N LEU A 242 13.59 13.32 4.19
CA LEU A 242 12.83 12.29 4.91
C LEU A 242 13.36 12.09 6.34
N ILE A 243 14.68 12.06 6.52
CA ILE A 243 15.32 12.00 7.84
C ILE A 243 14.94 13.20 8.71
N ASP A 244 14.99 14.42 8.15
CA ASP A 244 14.61 15.64 8.86
C ASP A 244 13.12 15.65 9.23
N TYR A 245 12.25 15.16 8.34
CA TYR A 245 10.85 14.95 8.64
C TYR A 245 10.64 14.00 9.83
N TYR A 246 11.29 12.84 9.85
CA TYR A 246 11.17 11.90 10.97
C TYR A 246 11.75 12.45 12.29
N LYS A 247 12.77 13.30 12.23
CA LYS A 247 13.36 13.97 13.41
C LYS A 247 12.42 15.04 13.98
N THR A 248 11.74 15.81 13.12
CA THR A 248 10.95 16.98 13.54
C THR A 248 9.45 16.74 13.59
N GLY A 249 8.93 15.88 12.72
CA GLY A 249 7.50 15.70 12.49
C GLY A 249 6.86 16.83 11.68
N ASP A 250 7.65 17.71 11.05
CA ASP A 250 7.18 18.87 10.31
C ASP A 250 6.63 18.45 8.93
N LEU A 251 5.33 18.62 8.71
CA LEU A 251 4.66 18.30 7.46
C LEU A 251 5.13 19.14 6.27
N LYS A 252 5.66 20.36 6.48
CA LYS A 252 6.28 21.14 5.41
C LYS A 252 7.56 20.49 4.90
N LEU A 253 8.29 19.77 5.75
CA LEU A 253 9.43 18.97 5.31
C LEU A 253 8.99 17.74 4.52
N PHE A 254 7.85 17.14 4.88
CA PHE A 254 7.26 16.04 4.11
C PHE A 254 6.80 16.48 2.71
N ASP A 255 6.16 17.64 2.61
CA ASP A 255 5.81 18.24 1.31
C ASP A 255 7.07 18.51 0.46
N ARG A 256 8.13 19.07 1.06
CA ARG A 256 9.41 19.26 0.37
C ARG A 256 10.07 17.95 -0.05
N TYR A 257 10.02 16.92 0.81
CA TYR A 257 10.45 15.57 0.46
C TYR A 257 9.71 15.07 -0.77
N SER A 258 8.38 15.17 -0.79
CA SER A 258 7.53 14.75 -1.90
C SER A 258 7.86 15.47 -3.21
N ILE A 259 8.04 16.80 -3.16
CA ILE A 259 8.43 17.62 -4.31
C ILE A 259 9.83 17.25 -4.84
N GLU A 260 10.81 17.03 -3.96
CA GLU A 260 12.15 16.63 -4.39
C GLU A 260 12.20 15.18 -4.87
N TRP A 261 11.36 14.29 -4.33
CA TRP A 261 11.19 12.92 -4.82
C TRP A 261 10.62 12.89 -6.24
N LEU A 262 9.67 13.76 -6.57
CA LEU A 262 9.14 13.89 -7.94
C LEU A 262 10.21 14.26 -8.96
N LYS A 263 11.24 15.01 -8.55
CA LYS A 263 12.34 15.43 -9.44
C LYS A 263 13.38 14.33 -9.69
N GLU A 264 13.38 13.29 -8.88
CA GLU A 264 14.29 12.15 -9.03
C GLU A 264 13.66 11.11 -9.94
N ASP A 265 14.02 11.13 -11.21
CA ASP A 265 13.49 10.23 -12.25
C ASP A 265 14.58 9.38 -12.94
N GLN A 266 15.84 9.52 -12.53
CA GLN A 266 16.99 8.86 -13.17
C GLN A 266 17.47 7.61 -12.43
N ALA A 267 17.21 7.51 -11.13
CA ALA A 267 17.74 6.44 -10.30
C ALA A 267 17.14 5.09 -10.70
N PRO A 268 17.97 4.03 -10.81
CA PRO A 268 17.51 2.67 -11.08
C PRO A 268 16.79 2.01 -9.90
N VAL A 269 16.95 2.57 -8.69
CA VAL A 269 16.27 2.15 -7.47
C VAL A 269 15.51 3.35 -6.91
N ASP A 270 14.21 3.19 -6.70
CA ASP A 270 13.37 4.20 -6.05
C ASP A 270 12.78 3.64 -4.76
N PHE A 271 12.23 4.49 -3.91
CA PHE A 271 11.64 4.08 -2.67
C PHE A 271 10.58 5.05 -2.17
N ILE A 272 9.63 4.48 -1.44
CA ILE A 272 8.62 5.21 -0.67
C ILE A 272 8.81 4.81 0.79
N ASN A 273 8.73 5.76 1.70
CA ASN A 273 8.79 5.50 3.13
C ASN A 273 8.17 6.68 3.87
N GLY A 274 7.10 6.44 4.62
CA GLY A 274 6.40 7.54 5.30
C GLY A 274 5.05 7.18 5.87
N PHE A 275 4.36 8.20 6.37
CA PHE A 275 2.95 8.16 6.70
C PHE A 275 2.20 8.71 5.48
N ILE A 276 1.52 7.85 4.70
CA ILE A 276 1.11 8.17 3.32
C ILE A 276 -0.38 7.96 3.09
N GLU A 277 -0.89 6.72 3.24
CA GLU A 277 -2.26 6.39 2.90
C GLU A 277 -3.22 6.58 4.07
N VAL A 278 -4.37 7.19 3.78
CA VAL A 278 -5.34 7.59 4.82
C VAL A 278 -6.54 6.65 4.95
N TYR A 279 -6.58 5.56 4.18
CA TYR A 279 -7.70 4.59 4.19
C TYR A 279 -7.92 3.91 5.55
N GLY A 280 -6.90 3.87 6.39
CA GLY A 280 -6.97 3.35 7.77
C GLY A 280 -7.72 4.25 8.75
N ASP A 281 -8.02 5.49 8.38
CA ASP A 281 -8.75 6.47 9.19
C ASP A 281 -10.13 6.76 8.59
N PRO A 282 -11.23 6.55 9.33
CA PRO A 282 -12.58 6.81 8.81
C PRO A 282 -12.85 8.27 8.45
N LEU A 283 -12.04 9.22 8.92
CA LEU A 283 -12.12 10.65 8.60
C LEU A 283 -10.99 11.13 7.65
N ALA A 284 -10.12 10.24 7.23
CA ALA A 284 -9.02 10.52 6.29
C ALA A 284 -8.04 11.63 6.71
N TYR A 285 -7.85 11.87 8.02
CA TYR A 285 -6.83 12.78 8.52
C TYR A 285 -5.50 12.10 8.84
N LYS A 286 -5.54 10.81 9.23
CA LYS A 286 -4.39 10.07 9.74
C LYS A 286 -3.88 9.07 8.71
N ALA A 287 -2.57 9.10 8.48
CA ALA A 287 -1.98 8.17 7.53
C ALA A 287 -1.37 6.94 8.20
N SER A 288 -1.54 5.79 7.55
CA SER A 288 -0.77 4.59 7.86
C SER A 288 0.68 4.73 7.41
N TRP A 289 1.57 4.09 8.17
CA TRP A 289 2.96 4.00 7.80
C TRP A 289 3.19 2.90 6.76
N GLU A 290 3.93 3.22 5.72
CA GLU A 290 4.29 2.28 4.67
C GLU A 290 5.68 2.50 4.12
N SER A 291 6.21 1.49 3.45
CA SER A 291 7.45 1.58 2.69
C SER A 291 7.46 0.61 1.51
N VAL A 292 7.91 1.11 0.37
CA VAL A 292 8.17 0.31 -0.82
C VAL A 292 9.60 0.56 -1.24
N VAL A 293 10.32 -0.49 -1.61
CA VAL A 293 11.63 -0.41 -2.28
C VAL A 293 11.48 -1.07 -3.64
N GLU A 294 11.80 -0.37 -4.69
CA GLU A 294 11.51 -0.78 -6.04
C GLU A 294 12.68 -0.52 -7.00
N ILE A 295 12.77 -1.33 -8.04
CA ILE A 295 13.84 -1.32 -9.03
C ILE A 295 13.21 -1.14 -10.40
N VAL A 296 13.75 -0.23 -11.21
CA VAL A 296 13.27 0.03 -12.58
C VAL A 296 13.33 -1.25 -13.40
N ASP A 297 12.20 -1.63 -13.98
CA ASP A 297 12.16 -2.64 -15.02
C ASP A 297 12.47 -2.00 -16.37
N GLN A 298 13.69 -2.21 -16.87
CA GLN A 298 14.13 -1.56 -18.11
C GLN A 298 13.38 -2.08 -19.34
N GLU A 299 13.05 -3.38 -19.36
CA GLU A 299 12.39 -4.04 -20.47
C GLU A 299 10.91 -3.63 -20.56
N ALA A 300 10.19 -3.71 -19.46
CA ALA A 300 8.80 -3.25 -19.40
C ALA A 300 8.69 -1.73 -19.57
N GLY A 301 9.65 -0.95 -19.04
CA GLY A 301 9.72 0.49 -19.22
C GLY A 301 9.92 0.96 -20.66
N GLU A 302 10.38 0.08 -21.56
CA GLU A 302 10.44 0.38 -23.00
C GLU A 302 9.05 0.42 -23.64
N ARG A 303 8.16 -0.46 -23.21
CA ARG A 303 6.75 -0.52 -23.64
C ARG A 303 5.99 0.74 -23.24
N THR A 304 6.07 1.13 -21.97
CA THR A 304 5.41 2.35 -21.47
C THR A 304 5.98 3.63 -22.10
N ARG A 305 7.28 3.69 -22.35
CA ARG A 305 7.88 4.85 -23.06
C ARG A 305 7.36 4.99 -24.50
N LYS A 306 7.14 3.90 -25.22
CA LYS A 306 6.51 3.93 -26.55
C LYS A 306 5.08 4.44 -26.49
N LEU A 307 4.27 3.98 -25.52
CA LEU A 307 2.92 4.47 -25.29
C LEU A 307 2.88 5.95 -24.94
N ALA A 308 3.73 6.38 -24.01
CA ALA A 308 3.83 7.78 -23.60
C ALA A 308 4.27 8.70 -24.74
N GLY A 309 5.17 8.22 -25.61
CA GLY A 309 5.61 8.94 -26.81
C GLY A 309 4.48 9.21 -27.80
N GLU A 310 3.46 8.37 -27.83
CA GLU A 310 2.30 8.47 -28.71
C GLU A 310 1.02 8.97 -27.97
N ALA A 311 1.15 9.44 -26.75
CA ALA A 311 0.01 9.81 -25.90
C ALA A 311 -0.93 10.83 -26.59
N LEU A 312 -0.37 11.79 -27.34
CA LEU A 312 -1.17 12.76 -28.09
C LEU A 312 -1.98 12.08 -29.22
N TRP A 313 -1.39 11.08 -29.89
CA TRP A 313 -2.11 10.31 -30.90
C TRP A 313 -3.32 9.60 -30.31
N PHE A 314 -3.14 8.89 -29.18
CA PHE A 314 -4.22 8.21 -28.48
C PHE A 314 -5.30 9.19 -27.99
N GLU A 315 -4.90 10.36 -27.46
CA GLU A 315 -5.84 11.40 -27.02
C GLU A 315 -6.68 11.92 -28.19
N GLN A 316 -6.06 12.18 -29.34
CA GLN A 316 -6.75 12.71 -30.53
C GLN A 316 -7.72 11.70 -31.16
N HIS A 317 -7.42 10.39 -31.07
CA HIS A 317 -8.25 9.32 -31.62
C HIS A 317 -9.24 8.76 -30.59
N ALA A 318 -9.21 9.25 -29.34
CA ALA A 318 -10.16 8.79 -28.30
C ALA A 318 -11.63 9.06 -28.70
N PRO A 319 -12.56 8.13 -28.39
CA PRO A 319 -13.98 8.23 -28.77
C PRO A 319 -14.74 9.20 -27.85
N ILE A 320 -14.14 10.36 -27.58
CA ILE A 320 -14.73 11.45 -26.79
C ILE A 320 -14.89 12.70 -27.64
N ARG A 321 -15.80 13.60 -27.22
CA ARG A 321 -16.04 14.84 -27.94
C ARG A 321 -14.79 15.75 -27.91
N GLU A 322 -14.57 16.51 -29.01
CA GLU A 322 -13.38 17.35 -29.18
C GLU A 322 -13.17 18.38 -28.06
N GLU A 323 -14.25 18.87 -27.46
CA GLU A 323 -14.18 19.81 -26.33
C GLU A 323 -13.52 19.24 -25.07
N PHE A 324 -13.53 17.91 -24.93
CA PHE A 324 -12.91 17.19 -23.81
C PHE A 324 -11.49 16.69 -24.13
N LYS A 325 -11.02 16.80 -25.37
CA LYS A 325 -9.66 16.40 -25.74
C LYS A 325 -8.63 17.43 -25.35
N LYS A 326 -7.48 16.96 -24.88
CA LYS A 326 -6.31 17.78 -24.63
C LYS A 326 -5.64 18.15 -25.95
N GLN A 327 -5.21 19.40 -26.07
CA GLN A 327 -4.40 19.86 -27.23
C GLN A 327 -2.94 19.45 -27.10
N GLU A 328 -2.50 19.20 -25.87
CA GLU A 328 -1.15 18.82 -25.53
C GLU A 328 -1.19 17.87 -24.33
N VAL A 329 -0.55 16.73 -24.45
CA VAL A 329 -0.41 15.77 -23.35
C VAL A 329 1.00 15.89 -22.79
N LYS A 330 1.11 16.40 -21.56
CA LYS A 330 2.38 16.60 -20.87
C LYS A 330 2.49 15.70 -19.66
N GLY A 331 3.70 15.25 -19.37
CA GLY A 331 4.07 14.74 -18.04
C GLY A 331 3.54 13.36 -17.71
N ILE A 332 3.31 12.49 -18.69
CA ILE A 332 3.07 11.08 -18.38
C ILE A 332 4.41 10.45 -18.03
N THR A 333 4.70 10.41 -16.73
CA THR A 333 5.84 9.67 -16.19
C THR A 333 5.29 8.37 -15.58
N ALA A 334 4.92 7.43 -16.42
CA ALA A 334 4.65 6.08 -15.94
C ALA A 334 5.97 5.30 -15.93
N ARG A 335 6.33 4.73 -14.79
CA ARG A 335 7.49 3.86 -14.63
C ARG A 335 7.01 2.46 -14.30
N VAL A 336 7.57 1.48 -14.97
CA VAL A 336 7.37 0.08 -14.60
C VAL A 336 8.50 -0.33 -13.67
N MET A 337 8.14 -0.84 -12.52
CA MET A 337 9.06 -1.17 -11.45
C MET A 337 8.87 -2.61 -10.99
N GLN A 338 9.93 -3.18 -10.46
CA GLN A 338 9.88 -4.44 -9.71
C GLN A 338 10.05 -4.14 -8.22
N VAL A 339 9.08 -4.55 -7.43
CA VAL A 339 9.15 -4.44 -5.97
C VAL A 339 10.22 -5.38 -5.43
N ALA A 340 11.15 -4.84 -4.65
CA ALA A 340 12.13 -5.59 -3.89
C ALA A 340 11.71 -5.80 -2.44
N MET A 341 10.99 -4.84 -1.84
CA MET A 341 10.54 -4.90 -0.45
C MET A 341 9.24 -4.11 -0.26
N LEU A 342 8.31 -4.69 0.47
CA LEU A 342 7.07 -4.06 0.95
C LEU A 342 7.08 -4.03 2.48
N GLY A 343 6.68 -2.92 3.06
CA GLY A 343 6.58 -2.75 4.51
C GLY A 343 5.36 -1.93 4.92
N GLY A 344 4.90 -2.10 6.14
CA GLY A 344 3.75 -1.38 6.66
C GLY A 344 2.47 -1.70 5.90
N ASP A 345 1.70 -0.69 5.50
CA ASP A 345 0.37 -0.85 4.88
C ASP A 345 0.42 -1.50 3.49
N CYS A 346 1.54 -1.37 2.77
CA CYS A 346 1.77 -2.08 1.51
C CYS A 346 1.88 -3.61 1.67
N HIS A 347 1.91 -4.13 2.90
CA HIS A 347 1.89 -5.55 3.22
C HIS A 347 0.84 -5.82 4.30
N PRO A 348 -0.15 -6.65 4.07
CA PRO A 348 -0.40 -7.60 2.99
C PRO A 348 -1.26 -7.07 1.83
N ALA A 349 -1.82 -5.86 1.94
CA ALA A 349 -2.59 -5.23 0.88
C ALA A 349 -1.63 -4.62 -0.15
N THR A 350 -1.00 -5.49 -0.96
CA THR A 350 0.03 -5.08 -1.91
C THR A 350 -0.58 -4.29 -3.06
N PRO A 351 -0.13 -3.05 -3.31
CA PRO A 351 -0.56 -2.29 -4.49
C PRO A 351 -0.04 -2.95 -5.77
N ILE A 352 -0.78 -2.81 -6.85
CA ILE A 352 -0.34 -3.16 -8.22
C ILE A 352 0.13 -1.93 -8.98
N GLY A 353 -0.29 -0.75 -8.53
CA GLY A 353 0.13 0.56 -9.01
C GLY A 353 0.20 1.56 -7.86
N ILE A 354 0.96 2.64 -8.06
CA ILE A 354 1.15 3.71 -7.09
C ILE A 354 1.11 5.04 -7.83
N ASN A 355 0.36 6.01 -7.32
CA ASN A 355 0.33 7.37 -7.84
C ASN A 355 0.48 8.38 -6.69
N LEU A 356 1.67 8.91 -6.51
CA LEU A 356 2.04 9.79 -5.40
C LEU A 356 2.68 11.10 -5.88
N PRO A 357 2.66 12.15 -5.05
CA PRO A 357 2.11 12.28 -3.69
C PRO A 357 0.59 12.47 -3.69
N ASN A 358 -0.04 12.27 -2.51
CA ASN A 358 -1.49 12.46 -2.31
C ASN A 358 -1.91 13.93 -2.13
N ALA A 359 -0.97 14.83 -1.84
CA ALA A 359 -1.25 16.25 -1.66
C ALA A 359 -1.65 16.93 -2.99
N GLU A 360 -2.92 17.32 -3.14
CA GLU A 360 -3.49 17.85 -4.38
C GLU A 360 -2.71 19.07 -4.92
N TRP A 361 -2.39 20.04 -4.06
CA TRP A 361 -1.63 21.22 -4.49
C TRP A 361 -0.23 20.90 -5.03
N ILE A 362 0.39 19.78 -4.57
CA ILE A 362 1.68 19.30 -5.11
C ILE A 362 1.44 18.69 -6.49
N ARG A 363 0.40 17.85 -6.63
CA ARG A 363 0.01 17.24 -7.91
C ARG A 363 -0.27 18.30 -8.97
N GLU A 364 -1.02 19.35 -8.63
CA GLU A 364 -1.33 20.45 -9.53
C GLU A 364 -0.09 21.22 -9.99
N ARG A 365 0.87 21.47 -9.11
CA ARG A 365 2.01 22.34 -9.40
C ARG A 365 3.26 21.61 -9.89
N TYR A 366 3.48 20.40 -9.39
CA TYR A 366 4.71 19.63 -9.62
C TYR A 366 4.46 18.29 -10.31
N GLY A 367 3.21 17.87 -10.45
CA GLY A 367 2.84 16.58 -11.04
C GLY A 367 2.80 15.43 -10.02
N SER A 368 2.75 14.21 -10.54
CA SER A 368 2.80 12.96 -9.78
C SER A 368 3.67 11.94 -10.49
N LYS A 369 4.19 10.97 -9.73
CA LYS A 369 4.77 9.74 -10.28
C LYS A 369 3.71 8.64 -10.27
N SER A 370 3.44 8.07 -11.44
CA SER A 370 2.68 6.83 -11.61
C SER A 370 3.66 5.68 -11.78
N VAL A 371 3.48 4.64 -11.01
CA VAL A 371 4.34 3.45 -11.00
C VAL A 371 3.48 2.21 -11.11
N THR A 372 3.79 1.32 -12.05
CA THR A 372 3.20 -0.02 -12.15
C THR A 372 4.17 -1.03 -11.55
N LEU A 373 3.66 -1.94 -10.71
CA LEU A 373 4.46 -2.95 -10.01
C LEU A 373 4.36 -4.31 -10.73
N ASP A 374 5.12 -4.45 -11.83
CA ASP A 374 4.98 -5.54 -12.80
C ASP A 374 5.20 -6.94 -12.21
N ASN A 375 6.19 -7.12 -11.34
CA ASN A 375 6.47 -8.41 -10.74
C ASN A 375 5.38 -8.87 -9.74
N ILE A 376 4.63 -7.95 -9.17
CA ILE A 376 3.47 -8.25 -8.32
C ILE A 376 2.32 -8.75 -9.20
N THR A 377 1.98 -8.02 -10.25
CA THR A 377 0.96 -8.42 -11.22
C THR A 377 1.28 -9.77 -11.84
N TYR A 378 2.54 -9.97 -12.24
CA TYR A 378 3.02 -11.25 -12.77
C TYR A 378 2.84 -12.41 -11.78
N ALA A 379 3.12 -12.19 -10.49
CA ALA A 379 2.92 -13.22 -9.47
C ALA A 379 1.45 -13.61 -9.30
N TYR A 380 0.53 -12.63 -9.38
CA TYR A 380 -0.92 -12.90 -9.39
C TYR A 380 -1.33 -13.70 -10.62
N ASP A 381 -0.86 -13.34 -11.80
CA ASP A 381 -1.16 -14.07 -13.05
C ASP A 381 -0.69 -15.52 -12.98
N MET A 382 0.53 -15.75 -12.50
CA MET A 382 1.08 -17.10 -12.38
C MET A 382 0.33 -17.95 -11.35
N ALA A 383 -0.12 -17.34 -10.25
CA ALA A 383 -0.97 -18.03 -9.27
C ALA A 383 -2.37 -18.33 -9.84
N ALA A 384 -2.95 -17.41 -10.61
CA ALA A 384 -4.25 -17.60 -11.26
C ALA A 384 -4.22 -18.71 -12.29
N LYS A 385 -3.17 -18.78 -13.12
CA LYS A 385 -2.97 -19.87 -14.11
C LYS A 385 -2.94 -21.27 -13.49
N SER A 386 -2.48 -21.38 -12.24
CA SER A 386 -2.41 -22.64 -11.51
C SER A 386 -3.66 -22.96 -10.67
N SER A 387 -4.63 -22.04 -10.61
CA SER A 387 -5.80 -22.17 -9.72
C SER A 387 -6.94 -23.05 -10.27
N GLY A 388 -6.92 -23.38 -11.57
CA GLY A 388 -8.03 -24.04 -12.26
C GLY A 388 -9.22 -23.12 -12.57
N MET A 389 -9.17 -21.84 -12.19
CA MET A 389 -10.28 -20.90 -12.38
C MET A 389 -10.59 -20.69 -13.87
N ILE A 390 -9.56 -20.60 -14.72
CA ILE A 390 -9.76 -20.45 -16.16
C ILE A 390 -10.45 -21.68 -16.73
N ASP A 391 -10.08 -22.90 -16.29
CA ASP A 391 -10.68 -24.13 -16.75
C ASP A 391 -12.16 -24.28 -16.35
N GLU A 392 -12.54 -23.72 -15.22
CA GLU A 392 -13.91 -23.80 -14.69
C GLU A 392 -14.82 -22.73 -15.30
N PHE A 393 -14.34 -21.51 -15.52
CA PHE A 393 -15.19 -20.37 -15.89
C PHE A 393 -15.11 -19.95 -17.35
N ALA A 394 -14.12 -20.40 -18.12
CA ALA A 394 -14.07 -20.12 -19.57
C ALA A 394 -15.19 -20.86 -20.31
N GLY A 395 -15.77 -20.20 -21.32
CA GLY A 395 -16.90 -20.73 -22.08
C GLY A 395 -16.50 -21.79 -23.12
N SER A 396 -15.19 -21.94 -23.43
CA SER A 396 -14.70 -22.91 -24.42
C SER A 396 -13.21 -23.21 -24.23
N ASP A 397 -12.76 -24.36 -24.79
CA ASP A 397 -11.35 -24.75 -24.83
C ASP A 397 -10.48 -23.72 -25.59
N GLU A 398 -11.05 -23.04 -26.57
CA GLU A 398 -10.37 -21.99 -27.32
C GLU A 398 -10.10 -20.76 -26.43
N GLU A 399 -11.06 -20.34 -25.61
CA GLU A 399 -10.85 -19.26 -24.64
C GLU A 399 -9.81 -19.63 -23.59
N ILE A 400 -9.80 -20.89 -23.10
CA ILE A 400 -8.78 -21.39 -22.21
C ILE A 400 -7.40 -21.28 -22.86
N ARG A 401 -7.28 -21.70 -24.11
CA ARG A 401 -6.03 -21.64 -24.88
C ARG A 401 -5.54 -20.19 -25.02
N LEU A 402 -6.41 -19.30 -25.47
CA LEU A 402 -6.10 -17.87 -25.66
C LEU A 402 -5.73 -17.18 -24.35
N ALA A 403 -6.45 -17.44 -23.25
CA ALA A 403 -6.16 -16.87 -21.96
C ALA A 403 -4.78 -17.32 -21.42
N ARG A 404 -4.40 -18.59 -21.66
CA ARG A 404 -3.09 -19.11 -21.27
C ARG A 404 -1.95 -18.55 -22.11
N GLU A 405 -2.19 -18.37 -23.40
CA GLU A 405 -1.19 -17.91 -24.38
C GLU A 405 -0.98 -16.38 -24.28
N TRP A 406 -2.07 -15.62 -24.27
CA TRP A 406 -2.05 -14.16 -24.42
C TRP A 406 -2.44 -13.37 -23.16
N GLY A 407 -3.02 -14.03 -22.14
CA GLY A 407 -3.60 -13.36 -20.98
C GLY A 407 -2.58 -12.45 -20.26
N THR A 408 -1.34 -12.89 -20.08
CA THR A 408 -0.32 -12.07 -19.38
C THR A 408 0.03 -10.81 -20.17
N ILE A 409 0.27 -10.92 -21.49
CA ILE A 409 0.56 -9.72 -22.29
C ILE A 409 -0.66 -8.81 -22.40
N GLY A 410 -1.86 -9.39 -22.53
CA GLY A 410 -3.10 -8.63 -22.53
C GLY A 410 -3.30 -7.84 -21.24
N SER A 411 -3.10 -8.47 -20.09
CA SER A 411 -3.19 -7.83 -18.78
C SER A 411 -2.17 -6.69 -18.63
N ASN A 412 -0.91 -6.94 -18.99
CA ASN A 412 0.14 -5.93 -18.90
C ASN A 412 -0.13 -4.72 -19.80
N VAL A 413 -0.54 -4.96 -21.05
CA VAL A 413 -0.85 -3.88 -21.99
C VAL A 413 -2.09 -3.11 -21.55
N HIS A 414 -3.12 -3.80 -21.02
CA HIS A 414 -4.30 -3.16 -20.45
C HIS A 414 -3.91 -2.23 -19.29
N THR A 415 -3.10 -2.71 -18.35
CA THR A 415 -2.61 -1.91 -17.21
C THR A 415 -1.80 -0.70 -17.68
N ASP A 416 -0.88 -0.88 -18.63
CA ASP A 416 -0.09 0.24 -19.18
C ASP A 416 -0.98 1.28 -19.87
N LEU A 417 -1.98 0.87 -20.63
CA LEU A 417 -2.95 1.78 -21.28
C LEU A 417 -3.81 2.51 -20.24
N HIS A 418 -4.25 1.81 -19.18
CA HIS A 418 -5.04 2.37 -18.09
C HIS A 418 -4.25 3.45 -17.34
N GLU A 419 -3.07 3.10 -16.83
CA GLU A 419 -2.25 3.98 -16.00
C GLU A 419 -1.60 5.11 -16.80
N CYS A 420 -0.96 4.78 -17.96
CA CYS A 420 -0.22 5.77 -18.71
C CYS A 420 -1.12 6.71 -19.51
N LEU A 421 -2.17 6.19 -20.11
CA LEU A 421 -3.01 6.93 -21.06
C LEU A 421 -4.41 7.18 -20.51
N GLY A 422 -5.03 6.18 -19.87
CA GLY A 422 -6.38 6.27 -19.35
C GLY A 422 -6.52 7.43 -18.36
N HIS A 423 -5.82 7.41 -17.26
CA HIS A 423 -5.81 8.50 -16.27
C HIS A 423 -5.28 9.82 -16.85
N GLY A 424 -4.37 9.74 -17.81
CA GLY A 424 -3.80 10.90 -18.50
C GLY A 424 -4.71 11.55 -19.52
N SER A 425 -5.78 10.90 -19.99
CA SER A 425 -6.63 11.37 -21.09
C SER A 425 -7.72 12.34 -20.65
N GLY A 426 -8.21 13.12 -21.62
CA GLY A 426 -9.32 14.05 -21.43
C GLY A 426 -9.01 15.26 -20.54
N LYS A 427 -9.86 16.25 -20.61
CA LYS A 427 -9.83 17.45 -19.77
C LYS A 427 -11.22 17.80 -19.27
N MET A 428 -11.27 18.41 -18.09
CA MET A 428 -12.51 19.00 -17.59
C MET A 428 -12.82 20.31 -18.32
N LEU A 429 -14.11 20.66 -18.37
CA LEU A 429 -14.52 21.98 -18.86
C LEU A 429 -14.13 23.06 -17.83
N PRO A 430 -13.89 24.29 -18.29
CA PRO A 430 -13.56 25.41 -17.40
C PRO A 430 -14.63 25.56 -16.30
N GLY A 431 -14.18 25.68 -15.06
CA GLY A 431 -15.04 25.86 -13.89
C GLY A 431 -15.68 24.56 -13.35
N VAL A 432 -15.38 23.39 -13.93
CA VAL A 432 -15.76 22.08 -13.39
C VAL A 432 -14.60 21.48 -12.65
N THR A 433 -14.86 20.96 -11.45
CA THR A 433 -13.86 20.28 -10.61
C THR A 433 -14.26 18.85 -10.33
N THR A 434 -13.33 18.03 -9.88
CA THR A 434 -13.56 16.64 -9.47
C THR A 434 -14.59 16.52 -8.35
N GLU A 435 -14.69 17.55 -7.49
CA GLU A 435 -15.65 17.63 -6.38
C GLU A 435 -17.11 17.56 -6.85
N ALA A 436 -17.41 17.88 -8.11
CA ALA A 436 -18.76 17.77 -8.68
C ALA A 436 -19.32 16.35 -8.60
N LEU A 437 -18.46 15.33 -8.64
CA LEU A 437 -18.82 13.91 -8.54
C LEU A 437 -18.80 13.38 -7.10
N ARG A 438 -18.29 14.15 -6.13
CA ARG A 438 -18.20 13.78 -4.72
C ARG A 438 -17.56 12.40 -4.55
N ASN A 439 -18.17 11.53 -3.73
CA ASN A 439 -17.73 10.16 -3.46
C ASN A 439 -17.79 9.20 -4.66
N TYR A 440 -18.41 9.61 -5.77
CA TYR A 440 -18.44 8.81 -7.02
C TYR A 440 -17.24 9.08 -7.93
N TYR A 441 -16.46 10.13 -7.67
CA TYR A 441 -15.36 10.53 -8.55
C TYR A 441 -14.38 9.39 -8.81
N SER A 442 -13.87 8.77 -7.75
CA SER A 442 -12.88 7.68 -7.90
C SER A 442 -13.42 6.54 -8.75
N THR A 443 -14.63 6.04 -8.45
CA THR A 443 -15.24 4.94 -9.23
C THR A 443 -15.43 5.29 -10.71
N ILE A 444 -15.84 6.52 -11.00
CA ILE A 444 -16.06 6.97 -12.39
C ILE A 444 -14.73 7.17 -13.11
N GLU A 445 -13.71 7.68 -12.43
CA GLU A 445 -12.37 7.87 -12.98
C GLU A 445 -11.70 6.54 -13.34
N GLU A 446 -11.78 5.54 -12.45
CA GLU A 446 -11.28 4.19 -12.73
C GLU A 446 -12.02 3.55 -13.91
N ALA A 447 -13.34 3.63 -13.93
CA ALA A 447 -14.14 3.12 -15.06
C ALA A 447 -13.78 3.83 -16.38
N ARG A 448 -13.47 5.13 -16.34
CA ARG A 448 -13.06 5.90 -17.52
C ARG A 448 -11.68 5.45 -18.01
N ALA A 449 -10.73 5.24 -17.12
CA ALA A 449 -9.39 4.76 -17.46
C ALA A 449 -9.45 3.34 -18.04
N ASP A 450 -10.25 2.45 -17.43
CA ASP A 450 -10.50 1.11 -17.96
C ASP A 450 -11.12 1.10 -19.35
N LEU A 451 -12.16 1.90 -19.57
CA LEU A 451 -12.81 2.00 -20.88
C LEU A 451 -11.85 2.52 -21.94
N PHE A 452 -10.94 3.44 -21.58
CA PHE A 452 -9.90 3.92 -22.48
C PHE A 452 -8.95 2.79 -22.88
N ALA A 453 -8.47 2.02 -21.90
CA ALA A 453 -7.60 0.88 -22.13
C ALA A 453 -8.28 -0.19 -22.98
N LEU A 454 -9.52 -0.57 -22.68
CA LEU A 454 -10.29 -1.55 -23.43
C LEU A 454 -10.57 -1.11 -24.88
N TYR A 455 -10.75 0.19 -25.11
CA TYR A 455 -10.95 0.71 -26.46
C TYR A 455 -9.72 0.52 -27.35
N TYR A 456 -8.52 0.70 -26.78
CA TYR A 456 -7.27 0.65 -27.54
C TYR A 456 -6.56 -0.69 -27.52
N ILE A 457 -6.90 -1.63 -26.62
CA ILE A 457 -6.15 -2.88 -26.46
C ILE A 457 -6.06 -3.74 -27.75
N MET A 458 -7.00 -3.56 -28.67
CA MET A 458 -7.01 -4.24 -29.98
C MET A 458 -6.68 -3.30 -31.14
N ASP A 459 -6.21 -2.09 -30.87
CA ASP A 459 -5.90 -1.12 -31.91
C ASP A 459 -4.62 -1.50 -32.68
N PRO A 460 -4.64 -1.47 -34.04
CA PRO A 460 -3.46 -1.73 -34.85
C PRO A 460 -2.24 -0.86 -34.53
N LYS A 461 -2.44 0.31 -33.89
CA LYS A 461 -1.36 1.17 -33.42
C LYS A 461 -0.42 0.46 -32.45
N LEU A 462 -0.94 -0.43 -31.61
CA LEU A 462 -0.11 -1.21 -30.68
C LEU A 462 0.80 -2.20 -31.41
N VAL A 463 0.34 -2.77 -32.53
CA VAL A 463 1.17 -3.61 -33.43
C VAL A 463 2.22 -2.76 -34.12
N GLU A 464 1.86 -1.58 -34.65
CA GLU A 464 2.78 -0.62 -35.28
C GLU A 464 3.92 -0.24 -34.34
N LEU A 465 3.61 -0.03 -33.05
CA LEU A 465 4.58 0.30 -32.00
C LEU A 465 5.39 -0.90 -31.53
N GLY A 466 5.06 -2.12 -31.98
CA GLY A 466 5.69 -3.38 -31.55
C GLY A 466 5.45 -3.66 -30.06
N ILE A 467 4.29 -3.29 -29.54
CA ILE A 467 3.86 -3.51 -28.15
C ILE A 467 3.18 -4.88 -28.05
N ILE A 468 2.33 -5.21 -29.03
CA ILE A 468 1.72 -6.53 -29.18
C ILE A 468 2.18 -7.15 -30.51
N PRO A 469 2.26 -8.50 -30.59
CA PRO A 469 2.55 -9.17 -31.84
C PRO A 469 1.42 -8.99 -32.84
N SER A 470 1.73 -9.16 -34.15
CA SER A 470 0.75 -9.11 -35.26
C SER A 470 -0.11 -10.38 -35.33
#